data_ed0238e16c8dc704fc1be13f96705561
#
_entry.id   ed0238e16c8dc704fc1be13f96705561
#
_cell.length_a   1.000
_cell.length_b   1.000
_cell.length_c   1.000
_cell.angle_alpha   90.00
_cell.angle_beta   90.00
_cell.angle_gamma   90.00
#
_symmetry.space_group_name_H-M   'P 1'
#
loop_
_entity.id
_entity.type
_entity.pdbx_description
1 polymer ?
#
loop_
_entity_poly.entity_id
_entity_poly.type
_entity_poly.pdbx_seq_one_letter_code
_entity_poly.pdbx_strand_id
1 'polypeptide(L)'
;MAEVVCIGLASIDIIGFARHPIVTGVKNTDFKVRSSSGGIVRNIAENLARLLGPGHVELLSCVGDDPQGQMLLRDCRAAGLGCEQVQVTQALPTSVFMGITSPDGEMYFGAADGEITSYITPEYLNRHQKLLHQAQVLLICPTLPAATLDYIRQNYGDKPIFLDIGAPALAEPTAACLDMLHTLKANQQEAQALTGETDLDRIADQVLARGVQNLCVTLGPGGSYWASQDGRTRYSPPPLSHAVSATGAGDAFTAGLLYSFLQGLSSRATLEFSTACANLALQSEETVNPALSLAAVQAVLKQ
;
A
#
# COMPACT_ATOMS: atom_id res chain seq x y z
N MET A 1 -16.07 -14.91 5.37
CA MET A 1 -14.66 -15.38 5.40
C MET A 1 -13.85 -14.38 4.60
N ALA A 2 -12.72 -13.95 5.09
CA ALA A 2 -11.90 -12.95 4.40
C ALA A 2 -11.42 -13.49 3.05
N GLU A 3 -11.63 -12.70 2.00
CA GLU A 3 -11.16 -13.00 0.65
C GLU A 3 -9.71 -12.56 0.46
N VAL A 4 -9.30 -11.51 1.18
CA VAL A 4 -7.95 -10.94 1.13
C VAL A 4 -7.35 -10.88 2.52
N VAL A 5 -6.12 -11.36 2.65
CA VAL A 5 -5.31 -11.20 3.87
C VAL A 5 -4.13 -10.30 3.56
N CYS A 6 -4.04 -9.20 4.30
CA CYS A 6 -2.99 -8.21 4.19
C CYS A 6 -1.98 -8.41 5.33
N ILE A 7 -0.70 -8.62 5.00
CA ILE A 7 0.36 -8.97 5.96
C ILE A 7 1.43 -7.89 5.90
N GLY A 8 1.58 -7.10 6.96
CA GLY A 8 2.62 -6.10 6.99
C GLY A 8 2.42 -4.98 8.01
N LEU A 9 3.13 -3.89 7.79
CA LEU A 9 3.20 -2.78 8.72
C LEU A 9 1.87 -2.02 8.80
N ALA A 10 1.50 -1.72 10.04
CA ALA A 10 0.54 -0.71 10.43
C ALA A 10 1.26 0.31 11.33
N SER A 11 1.09 1.59 11.07
CA SER A 11 1.80 2.67 11.76
C SER A 11 0.88 3.84 12.09
N ILE A 12 1.41 4.77 12.86
CA ILE A 12 0.85 6.12 12.99
C ILE A 12 1.69 7.07 12.14
N ASP A 13 1.04 7.79 11.26
CA ASP A 13 1.68 8.83 10.45
C ASP A 13 1.57 10.17 11.17
N ILE A 14 2.70 10.82 11.41
CA ILE A 14 2.78 12.19 11.96
C ILE A 14 3.37 13.08 10.88
N ILE A 15 2.55 13.91 10.26
CA ILE A 15 2.95 14.76 9.15
C ILE A 15 2.93 16.22 9.56
N GLY A 16 4.07 16.89 9.41
CA GLY A 16 4.23 18.32 9.57
C GLY A 16 4.17 19.03 8.22
N PHE A 17 3.18 19.90 8.03
CA PHE A 17 3.01 20.72 6.83
C PHE A 17 3.64 22.09 7.09
N ALA A 18 4.77 22.38 6.45
CA ALA A 18 5.45 23.65 6.57
C ALA A 18 4.62 24.77 5.89
N ARG A 19 4.49 25.93 6.57
CA ARG A 19 3.84 27.11 5.98
C ARG A 19 4.85 28.05 5.30
N HIS A 20 6.13 27.90 5.62
CA HIS A 20 7.24 28.67 5.09
C HIS A 20 8.39 27.73 4.68
N PRO A 21 9.34 28.19 3.85
CA PRO A 21 10.51 27.42 3.49
C PRO A 21 11.26 26.91 4.73
N ILE A 22 11.62 25.63 4.71
CA ILE A 22 12.32 24.96 5.81
C ILE A 22 13.78 25.39 5.81
N VAL A 23 14.28 25.82 6.97
CA VAL A 23 15.68 26.18 7.17
C VAL A 23 16.37 25.04 7.96
N THR A 24 17.41 24.47 7.37
CA THR A 24 18.17 23.38 8.01
C THR A 24 19.06 23.92 9.14
N GLY A 25 19.26 23.11 10.18
CA GLY A 25 20.14 23.44 11.31
C GLY A 25 19.54 24.37 12.36
N VAL A 26 18.27 24.77 12.21
CA VAL A 26 17.55 25.63 13.17
C VAL A 26 16.19 25.03 13.50
N LYS A 27 15.57 25.50 14.60
CA LYS A 27 14.20 25.15 14.93
C LYS A 27 13.23 25.92 14.04
N ASN A 28 12.45 25.17 13.24
CA ASN A 28 11.33 25.72 12.49
C ASN A 28 10.05 25.56 13.32
N THR A 29 9.22 26.59 13.43
CA THR A 29 8.10 26.64 14.41
C THR A 29 6.72 26.80 13.80
N ASP A 30 6.62 27.08 12.49
CA ASP A 30 5.32 27.34 11.84
C ASP A 30 4.91 26.17 10.95
N PHE A 31 4.34 25.14 11.60
CA PHE A 31 3.84 23.92 10.96
C PHE A 31 2.39 23.67 11.38
N LYS A 32 1.60 23.12 10.45
CA LYS A 32 0.39 22.38 10.80
C LYS A 32 0.79 20.92 10.97
N VAL A 33 0.57 20.33 12.13
CA VAL A 33 0.89 18.90 12.39
C VAL A 33 -0.42 18.12 12.42
N ARG A 34 -0.40 16.96 11.77
CA ARG A 34 -1.49 15.98 11.79
C ARG A 34 -0.95 14.61 12.20
N SER A 35 -1.79 13.85 12.89
CA SER A 35 -1.55 12.45 13.20
C SER A 35 -2.74 11.64 12.71
N SER A 36 -2.47 10.54 12.03
CA SER A 36 -3.48 9.62 11.50
C SER A 36 -2.96 8.19 11.52
N SER A 37 -3.87 7.21 11.47
CA SER A 37 -3.50 5.82 11.22
C SER A 37 -2.92 5.68 9.81
N GLY A 38 -1.79 4.96 9.71
CA GLY A 38 -0.99 4.82 8.51
C GLY A 38 -0.43 3.41 8.34
N GLY A 39 0.65 3.32 7.53
CA GLY A 39 1.26 2.07 7.10
C GLY A 39 0.69 1.59 5.77
N ILE A 40 1.55 1.39 4.77
CA ILE A 40 1.16 1.08 3.38
C ILE A 40 0.17 -0.09 3.32
N VAL A 41 0.52 -1.23 3.95
CA VAL A 41 -0.35 -2.43 3.93
C VAL A 41 -1.68 -2.18 4.62
N ARG A 42 -1.68 -1.47 5.77
CA ARG A 42 -2.91 -1.13 6.48
C ARG A 42 -3.77 -0.14 5.67
N ASN A 43 -3.18 0.84 5.02
CA ASN A 43 -3.90 1.80 4.18
C ASN A 43 -4.56 1.11 2.97
N ILE A 44 -3.81 0.22 2.29
CA ILE A 44 -4.35 -0.59 1.19
C ILE A 44 -5.51 -1.46 1.69
N ALA A 45 -5.34 -2.12 2.84
CA ALA A 45 -6.34 -2.99 3.45
C ALA A 45 -7.62 -2.21 3.81
N GLU A 46 -7.49 -0.99 4.37
CA GLU A 46 -8.65 -0.15 4.68
C GLU A 46 -9.36 0.32 3.42
N ASN A 47 -8.64 0.81 2.41
CA ASN A 47 -9.23 1.19 1.12
C ASN A 47 -10.01 0.01 0.51
N LEU A 48 -9.42 -1.19 0.56
CA LEU A 48 -10.06 -2.39 0.02
C LEU A 48 -11.29 -2.82 0.85
N ALA A 49 -11.25 -2.70 2.18
CA ALA A 49 -12.39 -2.97 3.04
C ALA A 49 -13.56 -2.01 2.76
N ARG A 50 -13.27 -0.75 2.41
CA ARG A 50 -14.29 0.23 1.98
C ARG A 50 -14.89 -0.10 0.62
N LEU A 51 -14.15 -0.78 -0.27
CA LEU A 51 -14.65 -1.22 -1.58
C LEU A 51 -15.49 -2.51 -1.48
N LEU A 52 -15.06 -3.48 -0.68
CA LEU A 52 -15.67 -4.81 -0.58
C LEU A 52 -16.74 -4.89 0.51
N GLY A 53 -16.68 -4.03 1.52
CA GLY A 53 -17.48 -4.11 2.73
C GLY A 53 -16.82 -4.91 3.86
N PRO A 54 -17.42 -4.88 5.07
CA PRO A 54 -16.86 -5.56 6.24
C PRO A 54 -16.77 -7.09 6.08
N GLY A 55 -15.74 -7.71 6.66
CA GLY A 55 -15.56 -9.16 6.71
C GLY A 55 -14.87 -9.77 5.48
N HIS A 56 -14.49 -8.97 4.48
CA HIS A 56 -13.81 -9.43 3.28
C HIS A 56 -12.30 -9.28 3.34
N VAL A 57 -11.79 -8.36 4.17
CA VAL A 57 -10.36 -8.06 4.30
C VAL A 57 -9.92 -8.25 5.75
N GLU A 58 -8.80 -8.93 5.96
CA GLU A 58 -8.20 -9.15 7.28
C GLU A 58 -6.75 -8.66 7.28
N LEU A 59 -6.37 -7.97 8.35
CA LEU A 59 -5.03 -7.45 8.56
C LEU A 59 -4.26 -8.35 9.53
N LEU A 60 -3.13 -8.89 9.12
CA LEU A 60 -2.12 -9.52 9.96
C LEU A 60 -0.96 -8.54 10.15
N SER A 61 -0.80 -8.03 11.35
CA SER A 61 0.18 -7.01 11.71
C SER A 61 0.59 -7.12 13.16
N CYS A 62 1.44 -6.22 13.62
CA CYS A 62 1.78 -6.06 15.03
C CYS A 62 1.75 -4.59 15.41
N VAL A 63 1.19 -4.29 16.60
CA VAL A 63 1.18 -2.97 17.22
C VAL A 63 1.67 -3.05 18.66
N GLY A 64 2.14 -1.93 19.21
CA GLY A 64 2.48 -1.82 20.62
C GLY A 64 1.25 -1.83 21.53
N ASP A 65 1.44 -2.23 22.78
CA ASP A 65 0.45 -2.05 23.86
C ASP A 65 0.48 -0.60 24.36
N ASP A 66 0.13 0.34 23.49
CA ASP A 66 0.21 1.77 23.69
C ASP A 66 -1.03 2.50 23.12
N PRO A 67 -1.22 3.80 23.43
CA PRO A 67 -2.34 4.58 22.92
C PRO A 67 -2.43 4.64 21.39
N GLN A 68 -1.29 4.62 20.68
CA GLN A 68 -1.18 4.63 19.23
C GLN A 68 -1.72 3.34 18.63
N GLY A 69 -1.32 2.18 19.18
CA GLY A 69 -1.84 0.87 18.76
C GLY A 69 -3.35 0.76 19.00
N GLN A 70 -3.83 1.24 20.14
CA GLN A 70 -5.27 1.26 20.44
C GLN A 70 -6.04 2.18 19.48
N MET A 71 -5.50 3.34 19.14
CA MET A 71 -6.07 4.24 18.14
C MET A 71 -6.18 3.55 16.78
N LEU A 72 -5.10 2.97 16.30
CA LEU A 72 -5.02 2.28 15.02
C LEU A 72 -6.05 1.14 14.93
N LEU A 73 -6.15 0.30 15.94
CA LEU A 73 -7.12 -0.81 15.97
C LEU A 73 -8.57 -0.32 16.00
N ARG A 74 -8.86 0.80 16.69
CA ARG A 74 -10.20 1.43 16.64
C ARG A 74 -10.54 1.92 15.24
N ASP A 75 -9.59 2.58 14.57
CA ASP A 75 -9.79 3.12 13.24
C ASP A 75 -9.99 2.01 12.20
N CYS A 76 -9.23 0.91 12.28
CA CYS A 76 -9.44 -0.28 11.46
C CYS A 76 -10.87 -0.83 11.61
N ARG A 77 -11.33 -1.03 12.84
CA ARG A 77 -12.70 -1.52 13.11
C ARG A 77 -13.76 -0.57 12.58
N ALA A 78 -13.57 0.74 12.78
CA ALA A 78 -14.52 1.75 12.31
C ALA A 78 -14.63 1.76 10.77
N ALA A 79 -13.55 1.42 10.07
CA ALA A 79 -13.52 1.30 8.61
C ALA A 79 -14.04 -0.05 8.08
N GLY A 80 -14.39 -0.99 8.97
CA GLY A 80 -14.81 -2.35 8.57
C GLY A 80 -13.67 -3.28 8.18
N LEU A 81 -12.41 -2.90 8.45
CA LEU A 81 -11.23 -3.75 8.28
C LEU A 81 -11.11 -4.73 9.43
N GLY A 82 -11.03 -6.03 9.13
CA GLY A 82 -10.74 -7.07 10.11
C GLY A 82 -9.35 -6.88 10.71
N CYS A 83 -9.25 -6.80 12.02
CA CYS A 83 -7.98 -6.58 12.73
C CYS A 83 -7.91 -7.35 14.06
N GLU A 84 -8.77 -8.33 14.24
CA GLU A 84 -8.82 -9.13 15.47
C GLU A 84 -7.59 -10.06 15.62
N GLN A 85 -6.87 -10.28 14.51
CA GLN A 85 -5.66 -11.09 14.48
C GLN A 85 -4.38 -10.25 14.60
N VAL A 86 -4.48 -8.91 14.67
CA VAL A 86 -3.31 -8.05 14.87
C VAL A 86 -2.70 -8.33 16.25
N GLN A 87 -1.41 -8.66 16.26
CA GLN A 87 -0.68 -8.93 17.49
C GLN A 87 -0.44 -7.63 18.26
N VAL A 88 -0.64 -7.67 19.57
CA VAL A 88 -0.28 -6.56 20.48
C VAL A 88 0.93 -6.99 21.30
N THR A 89 1.98 -6.18 21.36
CA THR A 89 3.21 -6.47 22.10
C THR A 89 3.56 -5.35 23.09
N GLN A 90 4.14 -5.72 24.23
CA GLN A 90 4.70 -4.77 25.20
C GLN A 90 6.19 -4.53 24.98
N ALA A 91 6.81 -5.25 24.05
CA ALA A 91 8.25 -5.20 23.85
C ALA A 91 8.72 -4.03 22.98
N LEU A 92 7.86 -3.58 22.05
CA LEU A 92 8.15 -2.46 21.14
C LEU A 92 6.93 -1.53 21.06
N PRO A 93 7.14 -0.22 20.84
CA PRO A 93 6.05 0.71 20.58
C PRO A 93 5.42 0.45 19.21
N THR A 94 4.21 0.97 19.03
CA THR A 94 3.58 1.03 17.71
C THR A 94 4.44 1.84 16.75
N SER A 95 4.63 1.33 15.54
CA SER A 95 5.39 2.00 14.48
C SER A 95 4.89 3.42 14.23
N VAL A 96 5.84 4.33 13.99
CA VAL A 96 5.56 5.72 13.64
C VAL A 96 6.30 6.07 12.36
N PHE A 97 5.58 6.68 11.42
CA PHE A 97 6.17 7.42 10.31
C PHE A 97 6.10 8.92 10.62
N MET A 98 7.22 9.61 10.53
CA MET A 98 7.29 11.06 10.61
C MET A 98 7.60 11.63 9.25
N GLY A 99 6.76 12.52 8.75
CA GLY A 99 6.95 13.23 7.50
C GLY A 99 6.94 14.74 7.70
N ILE A 100 7.72 15.44 6.91
CA ILE A 100 7.68 16.90 6.81
C ILE A 100 7.53 17.25 5.34
N THR A 101 6.54 18.04 5.01
CA THR A 101 6.33 18.56 3.66
C THR A 101 6.71 20.05 3.60
N SER A 102 7.30 20.46 2.49
CA SER A 102 7.53 21.84 2.13
C SER A 102 6.22 22.56 1.80
N PRO A 103 6.21 23.90 1.71
CA PRO A 103 4.98 24.67 1.43
C PRO A 103 4.30 24.36 0.10
N ASP A 104 5.03 23.81 -0.88
CA ASP A 104 4.52 23.32 -2.16
C ASP A 104 3.91 21.90 -2.09
N GLY A 105 3.94 21.26 -0.90
CA GLY A 105 3.36 19.94 -0.66
C GLY A 105 4.32 18.76 -0.92
N GLU A 106 5.54 19.02 -1.38
CA GLU A 106 6.53 17.98 -1.60
C GLU A 106 7.11 17.45 -0.28
N MET A 107 7.39 16.15 -0.22
CA MET A 107 8.03 15.53 0.94
C MET A 107 9.47 16.03 1.07
N TYR A 108 9.74 16.82 2.10
CA TYR A 108 11.07 17.33 2.42
C TYR A 108 11.90 16.31 3.20
N PHE A 109 11.27 15.63 4.14
CA PHE A 109 11.90 14.62 4.98
C PHE A 109 10.88 13.57 5.40
N GLY A 110 11.31 12.31 5.44
CA GLY A 110 10.51 11.21 5.97
C GLY A 110 11.40 10.24 6.73
N ALA A 111 10.91 9.75 7.87
CA ALA A 111 11.56 8.70 8.66
C ALA A 111 10.50 7.74 9.21
N ALA A 112 10.78 6.45 9.15
CA ALA A 112 9.91 5.41 9.66
C ALA A 112 10.66 4.55 10.68
N ASP A 113 9.99 4.20 11.76
CA ASP A 113 10.37 3.11 12.63
C ASP A 113 9.51 1.88 12.30
N GLY A 114 10.15 0.87 11.72
CA GLY A 114 9.49 -0.37 11.29
C GLY A 114 9.91 -1.60 12.09
N GLU A 115 10.64 -1.46 13.20
CA GLU A 115 11.22 -2.58 13.95
C GLU A 115 10.15 -3.59 14.40
N ILE A 116 8.94 -3.12 14.72
CA ILE A 116 7.83 -3.96 15.16
C ILE A 116 7.39 -4.99 14.13
N THR A 117 7.71 -4.81 12.83
CA THR A 117 7.44 -5.83 11.79
C THR A 117 8.19 -7.14 12.05
N SER A 118 9.28 -7.10 12.84
CA SER A 118 10.01 -8.30 13.26
C SER A 118 9.16 -9.30 14.06
N TYR A 119 8.04 -8.87 14.62
CA TYR A 119 7.06 -9.71 15.31
C TYR A 119 6.07 -10.43 14.37
N ILE A 120 6.07 -10.10 13.09
CA ILE A 120 5.31 -10.84 12.07
C ILE A 120 6.17 -12.03 11.62
N THR A 121 6.27 -13.03 12.50
CA THR A 121 7.14 -14.19 12.33
C THR A 121 6.45 -15.35 11.62
N PRO A 122 7.18 -16.39 11.15
CA PRO A 122 6.59 -17.61 10.65
C PRO A 122 5.63 -18.28 11.66
N GLU A 123 5.96 -18.28 12.95
CA GLU A 123 5.12 -18.84 14.02
C GLU A 123 3.81 -18.03 14.17
N TYR A 124 3.88 -16.71 14.03
CA TYR A 124 2.67 -15.87 14.03
C TYR A 124 1.78 -16.24 12.83
N LEU A 125 2.31 -16.33 11.62
CA LEU A 125 1.54 -16.73 10.45
C LEU A 125 1.00 -18.17 10.56
N ASN A 126 1.77 -19.09 11.12
CA ASN A 126 1.31 -20.46 11.33
C ASN A 126 0.10 -20.55 12.29
N ARG A 127 0.02 -19.69 13.31
CA ARG A 127 -1.19 -19.59 14.16
C ARG A 127 -2.43 -19.19 13.37
N HIS A 128 -2.26 -18.49 12.24
CA HIS A 128 -3.34 -18.00 11.37
C HIS A 128 -3.44 -18.77 10.05
N GLN A 129 -2.81 -19.96 9.93
CA GLN A 129 -2.76 -20.75 8.71
C GLN A 129 -4.15 -21.02 8.09
N LYS A 130 -5.18 -21.24 8.92
CA LYS A 130 -6.55 -21.46 8.42
C LYS A 130 -7.06 -20.24 7.65
N LEU A 131 -6.85 -19.04 8.17
CA LEU A 131 -7.20 -17.78 7.51
C LEU A 131 -6.43 -17.61 6.20
N LEU A 132 -5.12 -17.84 6.23
CA LEU A 132 -4.24 -17.72 5.07
C LEU A 132 -4.59 -18.72 3.96
N HIS A 133 -4.91 -19.97 4.31
CA HIS A 133 -5.34 -20.97 3.32
C HIS A 133 -6.71 -20.64 2.70
N GLN A 134 -7.62 -20.02 3.44
CA GLN A 134 -8.95 -19.65 2.96
C GLN A 134 -8.94 -18.36 2.10
N ALA A 135 -7.94 -17.52 2.24
CA ALA A 135 -7.80 -16.31 1.45
C ALA A 135 -7.64 -16.62 -0.04
N GLN A 136 -8.27 -15.82 -0.90
CA GLN A 136 -8.09 -15.89 -2.35
C GLN A 136 -6.81 -15.19 -2.80
N VAL A 137 -6.41 -14.12 -2.07
CA VAL A 137 -5.27 -13.25 -2.38
C VAL A 137 -4.55 -12.88 -1.10
N LEU A 138 -3.22 -12.79 -1.18
CA LEU A 138 -2.38 -12.21 -0.14
C LEU A 138 -1.79 -10.87 -0.63
N LEU A 139 -1.81 -9.87 0.23
CA LEU A 139 -1.02 -8.64 0.08
C LEU A 139 0.12 -8.69 1.10
N ILE A 140 1.35 -8.47 0.66
CA ILE A 140 2.53 -8.44 1.53
C ILE A 140 3.31 -7.14 1.35
N CYS A 141 4.20 -6.83 2.28
CA CYS A 141 5.19 -5.76 2.13
C CYS A 141 6.62 -6.30 2.12
N PRO A 142 7.56 -5.59 1.48
CA PRO A 142 8.94 -6.05 1.39
C PRO A 142 9.72 -5.91 2.71
N THR A 143 9.15 -5.23 3.72
CA THR A 143 9.76 -5.04 5.05
C THR A 143 9.52 -6.19 6.01
N LEU A 144 8.80 -7.25 5.61
CA LEU A 144 8.66 -8.46 6.41
C LEU A 144 10.03 -9.13 6.61
N PRO A 145 10.27 -9.79 7.77
CA PRO A 145 11.48 -10.55 7.98
C PRO A 145 11.71 -11.58 6.86
N ALA A 146 12.96 -11.78 6.46
CA ALA A 146 13.30 -12.74 5.40
C ALA A 146 12.75 -14.14 5.68
N ALA A 147 12.83 -14.62 6.93
CA ALA A 147 12.26 -15.92 7.33
C ALA A 147 10.72 -15.96 7.12
N THR A 148 10.04 -14.83 7.28
CA THR A 148 8.59 -14.73 7.06
C THR A 148 8.25 -14.73 5.58
N LEU A 149 9.03 -14.03 4.76
CA LEU A 149 8.89 -14.07 3.30
C LEU A 149 9.15 -15.49 2.76
N ASP A 150 10.17 -16.18 3.28
CA ASP A 150 10.45 -17.57 2.91
C ASP A 150 9.33 -18.52 3.35
N TYR A 151 8.76 -18.30 4.54
CA TYR A 151 7.61 -19.08 5.00
C TYR A 151 6.39 -18.88 4.08
N ILE A 152 6.11 -17.64 3.67
CA ILE A 152 5.01 -17.32 2.73
C ILE A 152 5.28 -18.01 1.38
N ARG A 153 6.50 -17.90 0.85
CA ARG A 153 6.90 -18.54 -0.41
C ARG A 153 6.67 -20.06 -0.39
N GLN A 154 7.07 -20.72 0.70
CA GLN A 154 7.01 -22.18 0.82
C GLN A 154 5.58 -22.70 1.03
N ASN A 155 4.74 -21.97 1.74
CA ASN A 155 3.42 -22.47 2.16
C ASN A 155 2.25 -21.89 1.37
N TYR A 156 2.45 -20.75 0.67
CA TYR A 156 1.39 -20.00 -0.03
C TYR A 156 1.83 -19.49 -1.40
N GLY A 157 2.94 -19.97 -1.95
CA GLY A 157 3.45 -19.54 -3.27
C GLY A 157 2.56 -19.95 -4.45
N ASP A 158 1.56 -20.78 -4.24
CA ASP A 158 0.50 -21.13 -5.18
C ASP A 158 -0.64 -20.10 -5.24
N LYS A 159 -0.69 -19.19 -4.27
CA LYS A 159 -1.70 -18.13 -4.21
C LYS A 159 -1.26 -16.88 -4.95
N PRO A 160 -2.19 -16.09 -5.48
CA PRO A 160 -1.89 -14.74 -5.95
C PRO A 160 -1.36 -13.87 -4.81
N ILE A 161 -0.10 -13.44 -4.91
CA ILE A 161 0.56 -12.55 -3.94
C ILE A 161 0.77 -11.19 -4.60
N PHE A 162 0.26 -10.15 -3.96
CA PHE A 162 0.42 -8.76 -4.35
C PHE A 162 1.44 -8.07 -3.46
N LEU A 163 2.22 -7.16 -4.04
CA LEU A 163 3.16 -6.31 -3.31
C LEU A 163 3.16 -4.90 -3.90
N ASP A 164 3.12 -3.90 -3.02
CA ASP A 164 3.41 -2.50 -3.33
C ASP A 164 4.80 -2.17 -2.77
N ILE A 165 5.70 -1.62 -3.58
CA ILE A 165 7.06 -1.30 -3.14
C ILE A 165 7.03 -0.24 -2.04
N GLY A 166 6.28 0.84 -2.25
CA GLY A 166 6.01 1.88 -1.26
C GLY A 166 7.08 2.96 -1.10
N ALA A 167 8.35 2.65 -1.38
CA ALA A 167 9.43 3.64 -1.41
C ALA A 167 10.63 3.13 -2.21
N PRO A 168 11.42 4.01 -2.88
CA PRO A 168 12.63 3.60 -3.62
C PRO A 168 13.66 2.84 -2.76
N ALA A 169 13.76 3.18 -1.46
CA ALA A 169 14.63 2.50 -0.50
C ALA A 169 14.25 1.01 -0.27
N LEU A 170 13.04 0.61 -0.63
CA LEU A 170 12.56 -0.78 -0.50
C LEU A 170 12.75 -1.62 -1.78
N ALA A 171 13.45 -1.09 -2.78
CA ALA A 171 13.74 -1.81 -4.02
C ALA A 171 14.57 -3.08 -3.80
N GLU A 172 15.60 -3.03 -2.95
CA GLU A 172 16.45 -4.19 -2.65
C GLU A 172 15.68 -5.32 -1.93
N PRO A 173 14.96 -5.09 -0.83
CA PRO A 173 14.14 -6.16 -0.22
C PRO A 173 13.03 -6.63 -1.15
N THR A 174 12.44 -5.78 -1.99
CA THR A 174 11.47 -6.20 -3.02
C THR A 174 12.11 -7.17 -4.01
N ALA A 175 13.34 -6.89 -4.43
CA ALA A 175 14.06 -7.74 -5.36
C ALA A 175 14.22 -9.20 -4.87
N ALA A 176 14.26 -9.43 -3.57
CA ALA A 176 14.40 -10.76 -2.96
C ALA A 176 13.10 -11.60 -3.01
N CYS A 177 11.96 -11.02 -3.36
CA CYS A 177 10.66 -11.72 -3.36
C CYS A 177 9.89 -11.67 -4.69
N LEU A 178 10.51 -11.17 -5.77
CA LEU A 178 9.85 -11.03 -7.08
C LEU A 178 9.32 -12.37 -7.63
N ASP A 179 10.04 -13.45 -7.42
CA ASP A 179 9.74 -14.79 -7.92
C ASP A 179 8.42 -15.38 -7.42
N MET A 180 7.91 -14.88 -6.29
CA MET A 180 6.63 -15.35 -5.73
C MET A 180 5.46 -14.42 -6.02
N LEU A 181 5.68 -13.29 -6.70
CA LEU A 181 4.63 -12.29 -6.87
C LEU A 181 3.74 -12.56 -8.09
N HIS A 182 2.44 -12.54 -7.84
CA HIS A 182 1.46 -12.44 -8.92
C HIS A 182 1.44 -11.01 -9.48
N THR A 183 1.37 -10.00 -8.62
CA THR A 183 1.32 -8.59 -9.06
C THR A 183 2.27 -7.73 -8.22
N LEU A 184 3.16 -7.03 -8.92
CA LEU A 184 3.99 -5.98 -8.35
C LEU A 184 3.43 -4.62 -8.75
N LYS A 185 3.16 -3.76 -7.78
CA LYS A 185 2.87 -2.34 -8.03
C LYS A 185 4.09 -1.50 -7.62
N ALA A 186 4.41 -0.54 -8.44
CA ALA A 186 5.45 0.46 -8.21
C ALA A 186 5.01 1.83 -8.74
N ASN A 187 5.60 2.91 -8.22
CA ASN A 187 5.65 4.16 -8.96
C ASN A 187 6.90 4.19 -9.86
N GLN A 188 7.03 5.23 -10.68
CA GLN A 188 8.15 5.33 -11.63
C GLN A 188 9.53 5.36 -10.95
N GLN A 189 9.67 6.04 -9.80
CA GLN A 189 10.92 6.12 -9.05
C GLN A 189 11.27 4.78 -8.39
N GLU A 190 10.29 4.08 -7.85
CA GLU A 190 10.43 2.75 -7.26
C GLU A 190 10.82 1.72 -8.32
N ALA A 191 10.16 1.75 -9.49
CA ALA A 191 10.47 0.86 -10.60
C ALA A 191 11.89 1.11 -11.13
N GLN A 192 12.31 2.37 -11.23
CA GLN A 192 13.67 2.76 -11.59
C GLN A 192 14.68 2.30 -10.55
N ALA A 193 14.40 2.46 -9.26
CA ALA A 193 15.28 1.99 -8.17
C ALA A 193 15.44 0.46 -8.19
N LEU A 194 14.39 -0.28 -8.56
CA LEU A 194 14.40 -1.75 -8.61
C LEU A 194 15.20 -2.29 -9.79
N THR A 195 15.20 -1.61 -10.94
CA THR A 195 15.74 -2.14 -12.21
C THR A 195 16.94 -1.37 -12.76
N GLY A 196 17.14 -0.13 -12.31
CA GLY A 196 18.11 0.80 -12.90
C GLY A 196 17.67 1.41 -14.24
N GLU A 197 16.46 1.07 -14.73
CA GLU A 197 15.93 1.49 -16.03
C GLU A 197 14.91 2.61 -15.89
N THR A 198 14.76 3.43 -16.92
CA THR A 198 13.74 4.48 -17.00
C THR A 198 12.66 4.18 -18.04
N ASP A 199 12.98 3.33 -19.02
CA ASP A 199 12.05 2.87 -20.05
C ASP A 199 11.11 1.82 -19.47
N LEU A 200 9.80 2.05 -19.58
CA LEU A 200 8.79 1.20 -18.97
C LEU A 200 8.76 -0.21 -19.55
N ASP A 201 9.04 -0.36 -20.83
CA ASP A 201 9.03 -1.68 -21.47
C ASP A 201 10.26 -2.50 -21.01
N ARG A 202 11.43 -1.87 -20.86
CA ARG A 202 12.63 -2.51 -20.30
C ARG A 202 12.46 -2.86 -18.82
N ILE A 203 11.84 -1.96 -18.02
CA ILE A 203 11.47 -2.25 -16.63
C ILE A 203 10.59 -3.50 -16.59
N ALA A 204 9.56 -3.54 -17.43
CA ALA A 204 8.64 -4.67 -17.49
C ALA A 204 9.34 -5.97 -17.87
N ASP A 205 10.18 -5.95 -18.90
CA ASP A 205 10.91 -7.14 -19.35
C ASP A 205 11.79 -7.70 -18.23
N GLN A 206 12.51 -6.83 -17.48
CA GLN A 206 13.34 -7.27 -16.37
C GLN A 206 12.52 -7.85 -15.20
N VAL A 207 11.42 -7.21 -14.84
CA VAL A 207 10.57 -7.63 -13.71
C VAL A 207 9.84 -8.94 -14.03
N LEU A 208 9.27 -9.06 -15.24
CA LEU A 208 8.58 -10.28 -15.67
C LEU A 208 9.54 -11.46 -15.85
N ALA A 209 10.77 -11.21 -16.32
CA ALA A 209 11.82 -12.24 -16.42
C ALA A 209 12.22 -12.81 -15.04
N ARG A 210 11.94 -12.10 -13.94
CA ARG A 210 12.21 -12.53 -12.56
C ARG A 210 11.04 -13.26 -11.90
N GLY A 211 9.98 -13.57 -12.66
CA GLY A 211 8.87 -14.41 -12.21
C GLY A 211 7.58 -13.66 -11.88
N VAL A 212 7.60 -12.33 -11.77
CA VAL A 212 6.39 -11.53 -11.56
C VAL A 212 5.43 -11.73 -12.75
N GLN A 213 4.16 -12.03 -12.47
CA GLN A 213 3.19 -12.27 -13.54
C GLN A 213 2.64 -10.96 -14.11
N ASN A 214 2.43 -9.96 -13.26
CA ASN A 214 1.90 -8.65 -13.64
C ASN A 214 2.68 -7.53 -12.97
N LEU A 215 3.12 -6.56 -13.74
CA LEU A 215 3.70 -5.31 -13.26
C LEU A 215 2.71 -4.17 -13.48
N CYS A 216 2.48 -3.36 -12.47
CA CYS A 216 1.73 -2.12 -12.60
C CYS A 216 2.59 -0.94 -12.14
N VAL A 217 2.81 0.05 -13.03
CA VAL A 217 3.57 1.27 -12.73
C VAL A 217 2.66 2.48 -12.77
N THR A 218 2.60 3.23 -11.66
CA THR A 218 1.89 4.51 -11.60
C THR A 218 2.82 5.65 -12.03
N LEU A 219 2.31 6.57 -12.87
CA LEU A 219 3.05 7.65 -13.53
C LEU A 219 2.57 9.04 -13.06
N GLY A 220 1.94 9.11 -11.88
CA GLY A 220 1.31 10.34 -11.39
C GLY A 220 0.26 10.87 -12.37
N PRO A 221 0.32 12.17 -12.75
CA PRO A 221 -0.62 12.74 -13.71
C PRO A 221 -0.57 12.07 -15.10
N GLY A 222 0.52 11.37 -15.44
CA GLY A 222 0.68 10.60 -16.68
C GLY A 222 -0.15 9.30 -16.73
N GLY A 223 -0.78 8.93 -15.60
CA GLY A 223 -1.65 7.76 -15.52
C GLY A 223 -0.95 6.51 -15.03
N SER A 224 -1.12 5.39 -15.72
CA SER A 224 -0.60 4.10 -15.30
C SER A 224 -0.25 3.18 -16.47
N TYR A 225 0.66 2.26 -16.20
CA TYR A 225 1.15 1.27 -17.14
C TYR A 225 1.01 -0.13 -16.53
N TRP A 226 0.52 -1.07 -17.32
CA TRP A 226 0.40 -2.48 -16.99
C TRP A 226 1.23 -3.31 -17.94
N ALA A 227 1.91 -4.31 -17.42
CA ALA A 227 2.64 -5.28 -18.19
C ALA A 227 2.43 -6.70 -17.65
N SER A 228 2.22 -7.65 -18.55
CA SER A 228 2.17 -9.08 -18.29
C SER A 228 2.72 -9.85 -19.50
N GLN A 229 2.74 -11.18 -19.44
CA GLN A 229 3.06 -12.01 -20.59
C GLN A 229 2.06 -11.84 -21.74
N ASP A 230 0.81 -11.47 -21.43
CA ASP A 230 -0.27 -11.28 -22.42
C ASP A 230 -0.17 -9.94 -23.15
N GLY A 231 0.67 -9.01 -22.68
CA GLY A 231 0.87 -7.73 -23.34
C GLY A 231 1.08 -6.54 -22.41
N ARG A 232 1.01 -5.36 -23.01
CA ARG A 232 1.24 -4.06 -22.37
C ARG A 232 0.01 -3.18 -22.57
N THR A 233 -0.40 -2.47 -21.51
CA THR A 233 -1.55 -1.55 -21.52
C THR A 233 -1.15 -0.25 -20.84
N ARG A 234 -1.48 0.89 -21.45
CA ARG A 234 -1.33 2.21 -20.82
C ARG A 234 -2.70 2.85 -20.64
N TYR A 235 -2.87 3.54 -19.53
CA TYR A 235 -4.04 4.35 -19.26
C TYR A 235 -3.62 5.76 -18.86
N SER A 236 -4.11 6.74 -19.58
CA SER A 236 -3.93 8.17 -19.26
C SER A 236 -5.31 8.74 -18.90
N PRO A 237 -5.53 9.08 -17.63
CA PRO A 237 -6.79 9.66 -17.19
C PRO A 237 -6.93 11.11 -17.69
N PRO A 238 -8.15 11.66 -17.76
CA PRO A 238 -8.32 13.08 -17.92
C PRO A 238 -7.67 13.83 -16.73
N PRO A 239 -7.18 15.06 -16.95
CA PRO A 239 -6.57 15.85 -15.89
C PRO A 239 -7.52 16.05 -14.70
N LEU A 240 -7.03 15.81 -13.49
CA LEU A 240 -7.79 16.11 -12.28
C LEU A 240 -7.80 17.64 -12.07
N SER A 241 -8.98 18.20 -11.87
CA SER A 241 -9.16 19.67 -11.72
C SER A 241 -8.55 20.20 -10.41
N HIS A 242 -8.51 19.39 -9.36
CA HIS A 242 -8.00 19.75 -8.05
C HIS A 242 -7.56 18.53 -7.27
N ALA A 243 -6.34 18.56 -6.71
CA ALA A 243 -5.84 17.58 -5.75
C ALA A 243 -5.61 18.28 -4.41
N VAL A 244 -6.08 17.68 -3.31
CA VAL A 244 -5.92 18.18 -1.94
C VAL A 244 -4.62 17.66 -1.34
N SER A 245 -4.34 16.37 -1.51
CA SER A 245 -3.14 15.70 -1.02
C SER A 245 -2.74 14.57 -1.96
N ALA A 246 -1.46 14.34 -2.16
CA ALA A 246 -0.96 13.20 -2.92
C ALA A 246 -0.79 11.93 -2.06
N THR A 247 -0.84 12.08 -0.72
CA THR A 247 -0.63 10.98 0.22
C THR A 247 -1.77 9.96 0.13
N GLY A 248 -1.42 8.68 0.09
CA GLY A 248 -2.40 7.57 0.05
C GLY A 248 -3.00 7.26 -1.33
N ALA A 249 -2.70 8.06 -2.37
CA ALA A 249 -3.19 7.76 -3.72
C ALA A 249 -2.64 6.44 -4.27
N GLY A 250 -1.37 6.12 -3.99
CA GLY A 250 -0.76 4.83 -4.31
C GLY A 250 -1.46 3.67 -3.63
N ASP A 251 -1.77 3.81 -2.34
CA ASP A 251 -2.45 2.79 -1.53
C ASP A 251 -3.88 2.53 -2.06
N ALA A 252 -4.62 3.60 -2.38
CA ALA A 252 -5.94 3.49 -2.98
C ALA A 252 -5.90 2.85 -4.37
N PHE A 253 -4.87 3.17 -5.18
CA PHE A 253 -4.65 2.53 -6.46
C PHE A 253 -4.41 1.01 -6.30
N THR A 254 -3.57 0.61 -5.35
CA THR A 254 -3.27 -0.80 -5.07
C THR A 254 -4.50 -1.55 -4.53
N ALA A 255 -5.33 -0.90 -3.71
CA ALA A 255 -6.63 -1.46 -3.33
C ALA A 255 -7.54 -1.69 -4.55
N GLY A 256 -7.52 -0.77 -5.50
CA GLY A 256 -8.21 -0.92 -6.80
C GLY A 256 -7.70 -2.10 -7.62
N LEU A 257 -6.37 -2.36 -7.63
CA LEU A 257 -5.79 -3.55 -8.28
C LEU A 257 -6.30 -4.85 -7.66
N LEU A 258 -6.30 -4.93 -6.32
CA LEU A 258 -6.80 -6.10 -5.59
C LEU A 258 -8.30 -6.33 -5.84
N TYR A 259 -9.11 -5.26 -5.76
CA TYR A 259 -10.52 -5.33 -6.09
C TYR A 259 -10.75 -5.83 -7.52
N SER A 260 -10.04 -5.25 -8.49
CA SER A 260 -10.17 -5.61 -9.90
C SER A 260 -9.79 -7.06 -10.18
N PHE A 261 -8.76 -7.56 -9.51
CA PHE A 261 -8.35 -8.97 -9.57
C PHE A 261 -9.48 -9.89 -9.07
N LEU A 262 -10.07 -9.60 -7.92
CA LEU A 262 -11.19 -10.38 -7.36
C LEU A 262 -12.42 -10.37 -8.28
N GLN A 263 -12.61 -9.29 -9.04
CA GLN A 263 -13.73 -9.16 -10.01
C GLN A 263 -13.38 -9.70 -11.41
N GLY A 264 -12.17 -10.19 -11.65
CA GLY A 264 -11.72 -10.70 -12.95
C GLY A 264 -11.71 -9.64 -14.06
N LEU A 265 -11.41 -8.38 -13.74
CA LEU A 265 -11.39 -7.30 -14.71
C LEU A 265 -10.21 -7.42 -15.68
N SER A 266 -10.38 -6.96 -16.93
CA SER A 266 -9.28 -6.84 -17.88
C SER A 266 -8.24 -5.82 -17.43
N SER A 267 -7.01 -5.91 -17.94
CA SER A 267 -5.93 -4.96 -17.61
C SER A 267 -6.35 -3.49 -17.81
N ARG A 268 -7.06 -3.18 -18.88
CA ARG A 268 -7.57 -1.83 -19.13
C ARG A 268 -8.57 -1.38 -18.07
N ALA A 269 -9.59 -2.20 -17.79
CA ALA A 269 -10.60 -1.89 -16.77
C ALA A 269 -9.98 -1.81 -15.36
N THR A 270 -8.97 -2.63 -15.08
CA THR A 270 -8.18 -2.58 -13.84
C THR A 270 -7.49 -1.24 -13.66
N LEU A 271 -6.79 -0.74 -14.70
CA LEU A 271 -6.13 0.56 -14.63
C LEU A 271 -7.13 1.71 -14.47
N GLU A 272 -8.25 1.67 -15.18
CA GLU A 272 -9.32 2.66 -15.05
C GLU A 272 -9.89 2.69 -13.63
N PHE A 273 -10.27 1.53 -13.08
CA PHE A 273 -10.83 1.41 -11.74
C PHE A 273 -9.82 1.85 -10.66
N SER A 274 -8.58 1.38 -10.75
CA SER A 274 -7.52 1.72 -9.78
C SER A 274 -7.19 3.21 -9.82
N THR A 275 -7.19 3.82 -11.00
CA THR A 275 -7.00 5.28 -11.15
C THR A 275 -8.17 6.07 -10.55
N ALA A 276 -9.41 5.59 -10.70
CA ALA A 276 -10.57 6.22 -10.07
C ALA A 276 -10.48 6.16 -8.53
N CYS A 277 -9.99 5.05 -7.96
CA CYS A 277 -9.70 4.95 -6.52
C CYS A 277 -8.64 5.98 -6.09
N ALA A 278 -7.54 6.08 -6.83
CA ALA A 278 -6.48 7.06 -6.56
C ALA A 278 -7.01 8.51 -6.66
N ASN A 279 -7.82 8.82 -7.66
CA ASN A 279 -8.43 10.15 -7.83
C ASN A 279 -9.32 10.53 -6.66
N LEU A 280 -10.05 9.58 -6.08
CA LEU A 280 -10.83 9.82 -4.86
C LEU A 280 -9.92 10.07 -3.64
N ALA A 281 -8.79 9.34 -3.52
CA ALA A 281 -7.83 9.59 -2.45
C ALA A 281 -7.22 11.00 -2.55
N LEU A 282 -6.87 11.47 -3.75
CA LEU A 282 -6.33 12.80 -4.00
C LEU A 282 -7.27 13.95 -3.57
N GLN A 283 -8.57 13.70 -3.40
CA GLN A 283 -9.58 14.68 -2.98
C GLN A 283 -9.71 14.79 -1.44
N SER A 284 -8.90 14.04 -0.67
CA SER A 284 -8.95 14.02 0.79
C SER A 284 -7.65 14.55 1.38
N GLU A 285 -7.76 15.18 2.56
CA GLU A 285 -6.59 15.48 3.39
C GLU A 285 -6.13 14.28 4.22
N GLU A 286 -6.98 13.25 4.36
CA GLU A 286 -6.67 11.99 5.05
C GLU A 286 -5.91 11.04 4.12
N THR A 287 -5.00 10.24 4.66
CA THR A 287 -4.25 9.23 3.90
C THR A 287 -5.17 8.19 3.26
N VAL A 288 -6.22 7.79 3.97
CA VAL A 288 -7.32 7.01 3.42
C VAL A 288 -8.58 7.89 3.40
N ASN A 289 -9.13 8.12 2.20
CA ASN A 289 -10.34 8.93 2.07
C ASN A 289 -11.55 8.18 2.69
N PRO A 290 -12.17 8.71 3.77
CA PRO A 290 -13.32 8.05 4.40
C PRO A 290 -14.56 7.95 3.50
N ALA A 291 -14.63 8.76 2.44
CA ALA A 291 -15.70 8.72 1.45
C ALA A 291 -15.47 7.70 0.33
N LEU A 292 -14.29 7.05 0.28
CA LEU A 292 -14.02 6.03 -0.71
C LEU A 292 -15.00 4.86 -0.51
N SER A 293 -15.68 4.49 -1.57
CA SER A 293 -16.64 3.38 -1.63
C SER A 293 -16.81 2.92 -3.06
N LEU A 294 -17.31 1.72 -3.27
CA LEU A 294 -17.58 1.21 -4.61
C LEU A 294 -18.51 2.15 -5.40
N ALA A 295 -19.55 2.70 -4.75
CA ALA A 295 -20.47 3.64 -5.37
C ALA A 295 -19.77 4.94 -5.82
N ALA A 296 -18.86 5.48 -4.99
CA ALA A 296 -18.08 6.67 -5.33
C ALA A 296 -17.14 6.42 -6.52
N VAL A 297 -16.45 5.27 -6.55
CA VAL A 297 -15.59 4.86 -7.68
C VAL A 297 -16.40 4.73 -8.95
N GLN A 298 -17.57 4.07 -8.89
CA GLN A 298 -18.46 3.93 -10.05
C GLN A 298 -19.00 5.27 -10.56
N ALA A 299 -19.19 6.25 -9.67
CA ALA A 299 -19.60 7.59 -10.07
C ALA A 299 -18.49 8.33 -10.83
N VAL A 300 -17.22 8.16 -10.42
CA VAL A 300 -16.06 8.72 -11.14
C VAL A 300 -15.90 8.08 -12.53
N LEU A 301 -16.11 6.76 -12.65
CA LEU A 301 -15.96 6.04 -13.91
C LEU A 301 -17.05 6.38 -14.96
N LYS A 302 -18.15 7.01 -14.55
CA LYS A 302 -19.24 7.42 -15.45
C LYS A 302 -19.08 8.85 -16.00
N GLN A 303 -18.10 9.60 -15.50
CA GLN A 303 -17.79 10.96 -15.94
C GLN A 303 -16.80 10.95 -17.10
#